data_0a177cdc939a568e5a92928eb578f1ed
#
_entry.id   0a177cdc939a568e5a92928eb578f1ed
#
_cell.length_a   1.000
_cell.length_b   1.000
_cell.length_c   1.000
_cell.angle_alpha   90.00
_cell.angle_beta   90.00
_cell.angle_gamma   90.00
#
_symmetry.space_group_name_H-M   'P 1'
#
loop_
_entity.id
_entity.type
_entity.pdbx_description
1 polymer ?
#
loop_
_entity_poly.entity_id
_entity_poly.type
_entity_poly.pdbx_seq_one_letter_code
_entity_poly.pdbx_strand_id
1 'polypeptide(L)'
;MNYIGSKKTLKDWIFQTIDKYTEDCEVFCDLFAGSCEITKEAKKRNYTVISNDLQYYSYILSKYYLENNQEIDIPEICPVEGTITKLYSKQSKYFTEENAKICDGYLKYIKDNGENIPLLANLIMAMDCVANTASIYGAYLKKYKKSFFKTRNNKWKEWKSLL
;
A
#
# COMPACT_ATOMS: atom_id res chain seq x y z
N MET A 1 -2.80 5.03 2.27
CA MET A 1 -3.31 3.80 2.92
C MET A 1 -4.05 4.17 4.20
N ASN A 2 -5.25 3.62 4.40
CA ASN A 2 -6.04 3.81 5.62
C ASN A 2 -5.51 2.85 6.70
N TYR A 3 -4.56 3.31 7.49
CA TYR A 3 -3.89 2.49 8.50
C TYR A 3 -4.13 3.07 9.89
N ILE A 4 -4.55 2.22 10.85
CA ILE A 4 -4.73 2.64 12.24
C ILE A 4 -3.36 3.02 12.81
N GLY A 5 -3.26 4.25 13.32
CA GLY A 5 -1.99 4.79 13.79
C GLY A 5 -1.12 5.44 12.70
N SER A 6 -1.66 5.62 11.47
CA SER A 6 -0.97 6.38 10.43
C SER A 6 -0.59 7.78 10.93
N LYS A 7 0.66 8.16 10.70
CA LYS A 7 1.21 9.47 11.08
C LYS A 7 1.02 10.54 10.00
N LYS A 8 0.18 10.27 8.98
CA LYS A 8 -0.01 11.17 7.84
C LYS A 8 -0.36 12.61 8.26
N THR A 9 -1.23 12.78 9.23
CA THR A 9 -1.64 14.10 9.74
C THR A 9 -0.66 14.72 10.72
N LEU A 10 0.27 13.94 11.27
CA LEU A 10 1.24 14.40 12.26
C LEU A 10 2.64 14.64 11.67
N LYS A 11 2.87 14.27 10.41
CA LYS A 11 4.20 14.29 9.82
C LYS A 11 4.87 15.68 9.89
N ASP A 12 4.13 16.75 9.59
CA ASP A 12 4.68 18.09 9.59
C ASP A 12 5.09 18.53 11.01
N TRP A 13 4.26 18.24 12.00
CA TRP A 13 4.59 18.49 13.40
C TRP A 13 5.78 17.65 13.89
N ILE A 14 5.86 16.37 13.48
CA ILE A 14 6.99 15.50 13.82
C ILE A 14 8.29 16.09 13.27
N PHE A 15 8.33 16.47 11.99
CA PHE A 15 9.55 17.01 11.40
C PHE A 15 9.90 18.40 11.93
N GLN A 16 8.93 19.28 12.20
CA GLN A 16 9.19 20.54 12.91
C GLN A 16 9.82 20.31 14.30
N THR A 17 9.38 19.24 14.99
CA THR A 17 9.95 18.88 16.28
C THR A 17 11.39 18.35 16.12
N ILE A 18 11.63 17.49 15.14
CA ILE A 18 12.98 16.98 14.84
C ILE A 18 13.91 18.14 14.51
N ASP A 19 13.53 18.99 13.57
CA ASP A 19 14.33 20.15 13.13
C ASP A 19 14.69 21.10 14.30
N LYS A 20 13.85 21.16 15.34
CA LYS A 20 14.10 21.97 16.55
C LYS A 20 15.17 21.38 17.47
N TYR A 21 15.30 20.05 17.51
CA TYR A 21 16.14 19.35 18.50
C TYR A 21 17.34 18.61 17.87
N THR A 22 17.49 18.66 16.54
CA THR A 22 18.59 18.01 15.83
C THR A 22 19.27 19.05 14.93
N GLU A 23 20.59 19.06 14.94
CA GLU A 23 21.42 19.87 14.05
C GLU A 23 22.22 18.93 13.13
N ASP A 24 22.33 19.27 11.86
CA ASP A 24 23.18 18.61 10.84
C ASP A 24 23.01 17.07 10.73
N CYS A 25 21.79 16.57 10.93
CA CYS A 25 21.51 15.15 10.79
C CYS A 25 21.21 14.77 9.33
N GLU A 26 22.03 13.88 8.76
CA GLU A 26 21.86 13.39 7.40
C GLU A 26 21.12 12.04 7.35
N VAL A 27 21.07 11.30 8.45
CA VAL A 27 20.49 9.96 8.52
C VAL A 27 19.24 9.97 9.39
N PHE A 28 18.17 9.40 8.85
CA PHE A 28 16.89 9.23 9.54
C PHE A 28 16.55 7.74 9.67
N CYS A 29 16.30 7.30 10.90
CA CYS A 29 15.91 5.91 11.18
C CYS A 29 14.45 5.83 11.63
N ASP A 30 13.58 5.22 10.78
CA ASP A 30 12.18 4.93 11.09
C ASP A 30 12.07 3.47 11.56
N LEU A 31 12.10 3.26 12.88
CA LEU A 31 12.13 1.93 13.48
C LEU A 31 10.79 1.20 13.44
N PHE A 32 9.68 1.92 13.25
CA PHE A 32 8.31 1.38 13.23
C PHE A 32 7.53 2.01 12.08
N ALA A 33 7.98 1.74 10.86
CA ALA A 33 7.56 2.45 9.65
C ALA A 33 6.06 2.33 9.32
N GLY A 34 5.42 1.21 9.67
CA GLY A 34 3.99 0.97 9.45
C GLY A 34 3.58 1.23 8.00
N SER A 35 2.82 2.29 7.76
CA SER A 35 2.40 2.73 6.42
C SER A 35 3.43 3.57 5.68
N CYS A 36 4.62 3.74 6.21
CA CYS A 36 5.76 4.48 5.64
C CYS A 36 5.48 5.99 5.41
N GLU A 37 4.56 6.60 6.14
CA GLU A 37 4.27 8.03 5.96
C GLU A 37 5.44 8.92 6.41
N ILE A 38 6.11 8.56 7.50
CA ILE A 38 7.30 9.26 8.00
C ILE A 38 8.51 8.91 7.14
N THR A 39 8.71 7.64 6.81
CA THR A 39 9.73 7.15 5.88
C THR A 39 9.74 7.96 4.57
N LYS A 40 8.57 8.13 3.94
CA LYS A 40 8.43 8.91 2.70
C LYS A 40 8.76 10.38 2.88
N GLU A 41 8.31 10.97 3.98
CA GLU A 41 8.57 12.37 4.27
C GLU A 41 10.06 12.63 4.53
N ALA A 42 10.74 11.73 5.25
CA ALA A 42 12.19 11.80 5.45
C ALA A 42 12.96 11.73 4.11
N LYS A 43 12.56 10.80 3.21
CA LYS A 43 13.16 10.73 1.86
C LYS A 43 12.96 12.03 1.07
N LYS A 44 11.77 12.64 1.13
CA LYS A 44 11.49 13.93 0.47
C LYS A 44 12.33 15.09 1.00
N ARG A 45 12.74 15.00 2.27
CA ARG A 45 13.62 15.98 2.93
C ARG A 45 15.10 15.68 2.73
N ASN A 46 15.43 14.74 1.83
CA ASN A 46 16.79 14.33 1.45
C ASN A 46 17.58 13.64 2.56
N TYR A 47 16.93 13.09 3.59
CA TYR A 47 17.61 12.20 4.52
C TYR A 47 18.02 10.88 3.85
N THR A 48 19.16 10.34 4.25
CA THR A 48 19.48 8.92 4.07
C THR A 48 18.60 8.13 5.03
N VAL A 49 17.63 7.36 4.52
CA VAL A 49 16.59 6.75 5.35
C VAL A 49 16.86 5.27 5.57
N ILE A 50 16.86 4.89 6.85
CA ILE A 50 16.84 3.49 7.30
C ILE A 50 15.41 3.23 7.79
N SER A 51 14.72 2.24 7.22
CA SER A 51 13.35 1.90 7.58
C SER A 51 13.26 0.47 8.07
N ASN A 52 12.56 0.28 9.19
CA ASN A 52 12.34 -1.02 9.80
C ASN A 52 10.89 -1.19 10.25
N ASP A 53 10.37 -2.40 10.14
CA ASP A 53 9.10 -2.82 10.73
C ASP A 53 9.07 -4.35 10.85
N LEU A 54 8.30 -4.87 11.81
CA LEU A 54 8.07 -6.30 11.98
C LEU A 54 7.16 -6.88 10.90
N GLN A 55 6.25 -6.05 10.36
CA GLN A 55 5.23 -6.50 9.42
C GLN A 55 5.79 -6.56 7.98
N TYR A 56 5.64 -7.72 7.35
CA TYR A 56 6.14 -7.93 5.99
C TYR A 56 5.57 -6.95 4.95
N TYR A 57 4.28 -6.58 5.05
CA TYR A 57 3.70 -5.59 4.15
C TYR A 57 4.37 -4.21 4.30
N SER A 58 4.76 -3.83 5.51
CA SER A 58 5.48 -2.59 5.78
C SER A 58 6.88 -2.61 5.17
N TYR A 59 7.59 -3.75 5.26
CA TYR A 59 8.85 -3.97 4.56
C TYR A 59 8.70 -3.79 3.05
N ILE A 60 7.68 -4.40 2.43
CA ILE A 60 7.39 -4.25 1.00
C ILE A 60 7.16 -2.78 0.62
N LEU A 61 6.37 -2.06 1.41
CA LEU A 61 6.11 -0.64 1.18
C LEU A 61 7.37 0.22 1.36
N SER A 62 8.16 -0.04 2.42
CA SER A 62 9.42 0.67 2.66
C SER A 62 10.39 0.48 1.51
N LYS A 63 10.59 -0.74 1.08
CA LYS A 63 11.48 -1.07 -0.04
C LYS A 63 11.01 -0.40 -1.33
N TYR A 64 9.72 -0.45 -1.61
CA TYR A 64 9.13 0.24 -2.75
C TYR A 64 9.38 1.76 -2.70
N TYR A 65 9.10 2.42 -1.58
CA TYR A 65 9.25 3.88 -1.48
C TYR A 65 10.71 4.35 -1.43
N LEU A 66 11.61 3.55 -0.87
CA LEU A 66 13.01 3.94 -0.73
C LEU A 66 13.85 3.60 -1.96
N GLU A 67 13.65 2.43 -2.55
CA GLU A 67 14.54 1.89 -3.59
C GLU A 67 13.97 2.02 -5.01
N ASN A 68 12.62 2.11 -5.16
CA ASN A 68 12.04 2.16 -6.49
C ASN A 68 12.04 3.58 -7.06
N ASN A 69 12.74 3.75 -8.19
CA ASN A 69 12.80 5.00 -8.94
C ASN A 69 12.28 4.85 -10.39
N GLN A 70 11.68 3.70 -10.72
CA GLN A 70 11.23 3.38 -12.07
C GLN A 70 9.71 3.31 -12.15
N GLU A 71 9.17 3.64 -13.32
CA GLU A 71 7.77 3.33 -13.64
C GLU A 71 7.57 1.82 -13.61
N ILE A 72 6.42 1.41 -13.05
CA ILE A 72 6.07 0.01 -12.92
C ILE A 72 5.25 -0.38 -14.14
N ASP A 73 5.70 -1.38 -14.86
CA ASP A 73 4.86 -2.06 -15.84
C ASP A 73 3.89 -2.98 -15.09
N ILE A 74 2.60 -2.68 -15.23
CA ILE A 74 1.54 -3.45 -14.59
C ILE A 74 0.98 -4.43 -15.62
N PRO A 75 1.23 -5.75 -15.45
CA PRO A 75 0.80 -6.73 -16.41
C PRO A 75 -0.74 -6.83 -16.48
N GLU A 76 -1.24 -7.10 -17.67
CA GLU A 76 -2.62 -7.56 -17.83
C GLU A 76 -2.75 -8.98 -17.29
N ILE A 77 -3.70 -9.20 -16.40
CA ILE A 77 -3.91 -10.52 -15.78
C ILE A 77 -5.35 -11.00 -15.97
N CYS A 78 -5.52 -12.32 -15.99
CA CYS A 78 -6.84 -12.94 -15.90
C CYS A 78 -7.29 -13.05 -14.44
N PRO A 79 -8.51 -12.58 -14.08
CA PRO A 79 -9.07 -12.81 -12.77
C PRO A 79 -9.21 -14.32 -12.49
N VAL A 80 -8.80 -14.75 -11.31
CA VAL A 80 -8.89 -16.15 -10.87
C VAL A 80 -9.54 -16.27 -9.50
N GLU A 81 -10.11 -17.40 -9.18
CA GLU A 81 -10.62 -17.68 -7.83
C GLU A 81 -9.50 -18.27 -6.97
N GLY A 82 -9.13 -17.57 -5.91
CA GLY A 82 -8.09 -17.99 -4.97
C GLY A 82 -8.49 -17.75 -3.51
N THR A 83 -7.50 -17.54 -2.66
CA THR A 83 -7.67 -17.38 -1.22
C THR A 83 -8.42 -16.09 -0.87
N ILE A 84 -8.11 -14.98 -1.55
CA ILE A 84 -8.79 -13.69 -1.30
C ILE A 84 -10.28 -13.82 -1.65
N THR A 85 -10.60 -14.42 -2.78
CA THR A 85 -12.00 -14.64 -3.18
C THR A 85 -12.74 -15.51 -2.18
N LYS A 86 -12.13 -16.60 -1.73
CA LYS A 86 -12.79 -17.56 -0.82
C LYS A 86 -13.02 -16.97 0.56
N LEU A 87 -11.98 -16.37 1.17
CA LEU A 87 -12.02 -15.93 2.55
C LEU A 87 -12.54 -14.51 2.71
N TYR A 88 -12.13 -13.60 1.84
CA TYR A 88 -12.35 -12.16 2.02
C TYR A 88 -13.47 -11.57 1.14
N SER A 89 -14.08 -12.41 0.29
CA SER A 89 -15.29 -12.05 -0.45
C SER A 89 -16.47 -12.96 -0.11
N LYS A 90 -16.33 -14.28 -0.31
CA LYS A 90 -17.44 -15.23 -0.10
C LYS A 90 -17.78 -15.46 1.36
N GLN A 91 -16.78 -15.57 2.25
CA GLN A 91 -16.99 -15.78 3.69
C GLN A 91 -17.16 -14.46 4.46
N SER A 92 -16.55 -13.38 3.96
CA SER A 92 -16.65 -12.05 4.56
C SER A 92 -16.83 -10.99 3.47
N LYS A 93 -17.38 -9.83 3.82
CA LYS A 93 -17.69 -8.76 2.85
C LYS A 93 -16.57 -7.72 2.73
N TYR A 94 -15.30 -8.15 2.81
CA TYR A 94 -14.16 -7.24 2.69
C TYR A 94 -13.92 -6.79 1.25
N PHE A 95 -14.18 -7.67 0.28
CA PHE A 95 -14.04 -7.34 -1.15
C PHE A 95 -15.30 -7.76 -1.92
N THR A 96 -15.56 -7.09 -3.04
CA THR A 96 -16.45 -7.64 -4.06
C THR A 96 -15.78 -8.88 -4.68
N GLU A 97 -16.57 -9.81 -5.21
CA GLU A 97 -16.00 -11.02 -5.83
C GLU A 97 -15.11 -10.67 -7.03
N GLU A 98 -15.47 -9.65 -7.80
CA GLU A 98 -14.68 -9.15 -8.93
C GLU A 98 -13.30 -8.65 -8.46
N ASN A 99 -13.26 -7.76 -7.45
CA ASN A 99 -12.00 -7.24 -6.91
C ASN A 99 -11.15 -8.35 -6.30
N ALA A 100 -11.77 -9.29 -5.59
CA ALA A 100 -11.06 -10.41 -4.97
C ALA A 100 -10.40 -11.32 -6.02
N LYS A 101 -11.11 -11.64 -7.11
CA LYS A 101 -10.57 -12.45 -8.22
C LYS A 101 -9.41 -11.74 -8.93
N ILE A 102 -9.46 -10.42 -9.07
CA ILE A 102 -8.34 -9.64 -9.63
C ILE A 102 -7.14 -9.69 -8.68
N CYS A 103 -7.35 -9.52 -7.37
CA CYS A 103 -6.27 -9.64 -6.39
C CYS A 103 -5.63 -11.03 -6.41
N ASP A 104 -6.43 -12.10 -6.45
CA ASP A 104 -5.94 -13.47 -6.56
C ASP A 104 -5.16 -13.68 -7.87
N GLY A 105 -5.59 -13.07 -8.98
CA GLY A 105 -4.89 -13.10 -10.26
C GLY A 105 -3.49 -12.49 -10.18
N TYR A 106 -3.35 -11.32 -9.55
CA TYR A 106 -2.04 -10.69 -9.34
C TYR A 106 -1.16 -11.49 -8.39
N LEU A 107 -1.71 -12.05 -7.30
CA LEU A 107 -0.96 -12.91 -6.39
C LEU A 107 -0.44 -14.17 -7.10
N LYS A 108 -1.28 -14.76 -7.95
CA LYS A 108 -0.86 -15.91 -8.80
C LYS A 108 0.25 -15.49 -9.76
N TYR A 109 0.10 -14.39 -10.46
CA TYR A 109 1.13 -13.87 -11.37
C TYR A 109 2.47 -13.67 -10.65
N ILE A 110 2.48 -13.00 -9.49
CA ILE A 110 3.69 -12.78 -8.69
C ILE A 110 4.30 -14.11 -8.25
N LYS A 111 3.48 -15.07 -7.84
CA LYS A 111 3.96 -16.40 -7.44
C LYS A 111 4.61 -17.15 -8.60
N ASP A 112 4.02 -17.09 -9.80
CA ASP A 112 4.47 -17.84 -10.97
C ASP A 112 5.71 -17.20 -11.63
N ASN A 113 5.91 -15.88 -11.50
CA ASN A 113 7.00 -15.14 -12.15
C ASN A 113 8.11 -14.67 -11.19
N GLY A 114 8.03 -15.01 -9.91
CA GLY A 114 8.95 -14.58 -8.87
C GLY A 114 8.54 -13.26 -8.19
N GLU A 115 9.16 -12.98 -7.07
CA GLU A 115 8.84 -11.81 -6.25
C GLU A 115 9.11 -10.51 -7.01
N ASN A 116 8.08 -9.67 -7.10
CA ASN A 116 8.14 -8.34 -7.68
C ASN A 116 7.66 -7.32 -6.63
N ILE A 117 8.61 -6.71 -5.91
CA ILE A 117 8.33 -5.76 -4.82
C ILE A 117 7.46 -4.58 -5.28
N PRO A 118 7.77 -3.89 -6.39
CA PRO A 118 6.93 -2.82 -6.90
C PRO A 118 5.49 -3.26 -7.19
N LEU A 119 5.30 -4.39 -7.84
CA LEU A 119 3.97 -4.92 -8.16
C LEU A 119 3.21 -5.30 -6.88
N LEU A 120 3.90 -5.95 -5.92
CA LEU A 120 3.30 -6.35 -4.65
C LEU A 120 2.92 -5.13 -3.79
N ALA A 121 3.75 -4.09 -3.73
CA ALA A 121 3.44 -2.85 -3.04
C ALA A 121 2.20 -2.16 -3.63
N ASN A 122 2.11 -2.11 -4.97
CA ASN A 122 0.94 -1.56 -5.65
C ASN A 122 -0.32 -2.38 -5.40
N LEU A 123 -0.21 -3.71 -5.39
CA LEU A 123 -1.32 -4.59 -5.05
C LEU A 123 -1.82 -4.34 -3.62
N ILE A 124 -0.92 -4.22 -2.64
CA ILE A 124 -1.27 -3.90 -1.24
C ILE A 124 -2.03 -2.57 -1.16
N MET A 125 -1.53 -1.53 -1.82
CA MET A 125 -2.20 -0.22 -1.84
C MET A 125 -3.56 -0.27 -2.54
N ALA A 126 -3.66 -1.01 -3.64
CA ALA A 126 -4.92 -1.19 -4.37
C ALA A 126 -5.96 -1.94 -3.53
N MET A 127 -5.55 -3.00 -2.85
CA MET A 127 -6.42 -3.75 -1.94
C MET A 127 -6.96 -2.86 -0.82
N ASP A 128 -6.13 -2.03 -0.20
CA ASP A 128 -6.58 -1.06 0.82
C ASP A 128 -7.63 -0.08 0.27
N CYS A 129 -7.45 0.41 -0.95
CA CYS A 129 -8.40 1.34 -1.57
C CYS A 129 -9.78 0.71 -1.82
N VAL A 130 -9.84 -0.56 -2.21
CA VAL A 130 -11.10 -1.25 -2.55
C VAL A 130 -11.66 -2.06 -1.38
N ALA A 131 -10.90 -2.25 -0.30
CA ALA A 131 -11.35 -2.97 0.87
C ALA A 131 -12.56 -2.28 1.52
N ASN A 132 -13.61 -3.05 1.76
CA ASN A 132 -14.87 -2.59 2.36
C ASN A 132 -14.76 -2.55 3.89
N THR A 133 -13.79 -1.81 4.40
CA THR A 133 -13.54 -1.65 5.83
C THR A 133 -13.76 -0.21 6.28
N ALA A 134 -14.09 -0.04 7.56
CA ALA A 134 -14.13 1.25 8.23
C ALA A 134 -12.77 1.63 8.84
N SER A 135 -11.66 1.16 8.26
CA SER A 135 -10.29 1.29 8.79
C SER A 135 -10.03 0.49 10.07
N ILE A 136 -10.96 -0.36 10.49
CA ILE A 136 -10.83 -1.27 11.64
C ILE A 136 -11.01 -2.70 11.11
N TYR A 137 -10.01 -3.54 11.29
CA TYR A 137 -10.11 -4.97 10.99
C TYR A 137 -11.05 -5.63 12.03
N GLY A 138 -12.19 -6.09 11.59
CA GLY A 138 -13.24 -6.66 12.45
C GLY A 138 -14.64 -6.12 12.12
N ALA A 139 -14.72 -5.02 11.38
CA ALA A 139 -16.00 -4.51 10.88
C ALA A 139 -15.91 -4.17 9.39
N TYR A 140 -16.88 -4.61 8.61
CA TYR A 140 -17.06 -4.21 7.23
C TYR A 140 -18.26 -3.27 7.10
N LEU A 141 -18.22 -2.42 6.07
CA LEU A 141 -19.32 -1.47 5.81
C LEU A 141 -20.55 -2.25 5.29
N LYS A 142 -21.76 -1.81 5.69
CA LYS A 142 -23.03 -2.41 5.22
C LYS A 142 -23.22 -2.32 3.70
N LYS A 143 -22.64 -1.29 3.06
CA LYS A 143 -22.64 -1.10 1.59
C LYS A 143 -21.20 -1.15 1.10
N TYR A 144 -20.94 -1.90 0.02
CA TYR A 144 -19.64 -1.93 -0.62
C TYR A 144 -19.22 -0.53 -1.09
N LYS A 145 -17.95 -0.21 -0.89
CA LYS A 145 -17.32 0.91 -1.60
C LYS A 145 -17.46 0.66 -3.10
N LYS A 146 -17.67 1.71 -3.88
CA LYS A 146 -17.77 1.60 -5.35
C LYS A 146 -16.52 0.89 -5.86
N SER A 147 -16.70 -0.16 -6.71
CA SER A 147 -15.60 -0.91 -7.29
C SER A 147 -14.68 0.04 -8.08
N PHE A 148 -13.42 0.07 -7.73
CA PHE A 148 -12.40 0.86 -8.44
C PHE A 148 -12.15 0.33 -9.85
N PHE A 149 -12.41 -0.96 -10.08
CA PHE A 149 -12.14 -1.65 -11.35
C PHE A 149 -13.26 -1.49 -12.39
N LYS A 150 -14.40 -0.90 -12.04
CA LYS A 150 -15.52 -0.69 -12.98
C LYS A 150 -15.27 0.33 -14.09
N THR A 151 -14.17 1.06 -14.04
CA THR A 151 -13.80 2.00 -15.11
C THR A 151 -12.59 1.46 -15.90
N ARG A 152 -12.91 0.55 -16.78
CA ARG A 152 -11.98 -0.28 -17.55
C ARG A 152 -10.98 0.47 -18.47
N ASN A 153 -11.09 1.78 -18.67
CA ASN A 153 -10.26 2.48 -19.66
C ASN A 153 -9.54 3.76 -19.21
N ASN A 154 -9.81 4.32 -18.02
CA ASN A 154 -9.18 5.61 -17.67
C ASN A 154 -8.58 5.74 -16.27
N LYS A 155 -8.88 4.85 -15.31
CA LYS A 155 -8.45 5.04 -13.90
C LYS A 155 -7.10 4.43 -13.53
N TRP A 156 -6.55 3.54 -14.30
CA TRP A 156 -5.14 3.14 -14.15
C TRP A 156 -4.19 4.29 -14.48
N LYS A 157 -4.58 5.21 -15.39
CA LYS A 157 -3.81 6.44 -15.68
C LYS A 157 -3.87 7.44 -14.52
N GLU A 158 -5.02 7.57 -13.85
CA GLU A 158 -5.14 8.40 -12.63
C GLU A 158 -4.34 7.83 -11.44
N TRP A 159 -4.20 6.51 -11.36
CA TRP A 159 -3.35 5.87 -10.36
C TRP A 159 -1.87 6.14 -10.58
N LYS A 160 -1.41 6.13 -11.84
CA LYS A 160 -0.04 6.55 -12.19
C LYS A 160 0.27 8.00 -11.80
N SER A 161 -0.73 8.87 -11.75
CA SER A 161 -0.54 10.29 -11.38
C SER A 161 -0.62 10.54 -9.86
N LEU A 162 -1.02 9.55 -9.05
CA LEU A 162 -1.09 9.64 -7.59
C LEU A 162 0.10 8.96 -6.88
N LEU A 163 0.96 8.29 -7.63
CA LEU A 163 2.21 7.66 -7.21
C LEU A 163 3.40 8.48 -7.65
#